data_2aea52049e06656bed1ce7ce9ad85d06
#
_entry.id   2aea52049e06656bed1ce7ce9ad85d06
#
_cell.length_a   1.000
_cell.length_b   1.000
_cell.length_c   1.000
_cell.angle_alpha   90.00
_cell.angle_beta   90.00
_cell.angle_gamma   90.00
#
_symmetry.space_group_name_H-M   'P 1'
#
loop_
_entity.id
_entity.type
_entity.pdbx_description
1 polymer ?
#
loop_
_entity_poly.entity_id
_entity_poly.type
_entity_poly.pdbx_seq_one_letter_code
_entity_poly.pdbx_strand_id
1 'polypeptide(L)'
;MRNKTFALATILIVASMVLAACQPAPAAQPEVIVQTVMVEGESQIIEVTATPPPPPEQKKVLNFALGPGDIPTLDPALGTDTSSIQVIIETFVGLTRADEVTNVVKPGMATSWDISEDGTVYTFNLRDDVPWVKYDVASDSVVQVMDCEGNPRMVTAYDFEYGVLRTLAPATASDYAYVLNFAIVGGDEYNAGEGAAEDVGIKAIDETTVEMTFKNAAAYNAAIAGMWIAFAQPEWLIEGDDCTEARGDRWTETGFHQGYGPFAMKEWVHDSYLTMVKNPFWPGTDEVPVASIEEINLYFLDASPGFAEYEAGGMDVVPAPLADIDRIKSDPTLSEELVIAPDFCTYYYGFNTTAEFVDDVRVRRALSMGIDRQSLIDNVTKGEQIPAQWFSRPGLAGAPTPEEYPDLGVKFDAEQGKAVLQEYLDEMGITVDDVNITLMFNTSDAHRKIAEAIQQMWQDNLGLTVQLVNQEWAVYLKTIKSADTPQIWRLGWCLDYADANNFIFEVMALGGSSNPDNDKDGLSDGGIFWGTDDPMYQAFEDKMIEAARELDPDTRTALYAEAEEMLVWEKAAMIPIYWYTRTTMTKPYVTRTFSSGGHEHFEMWDIDMSGK
;
A
#
# COMPACT_ATOMS: atom_id res chain seq x y z
N MET A 1 47.03 49.94 13.21
CA MET A 1 45.80 50.58 12.72
C MET A 1 45.50 50.31 11.25
N ARG A 2 46.49 49.95 10.39
CA ARG A 2 46.29 49.77 8.91
C ARG A 2 45.52 48.51 8.50
N ASN A 3 45.45 47.45 9.35
CA ASN A 3 44.75 46.21 9.02
C ASN A 3 43.24 46.20 9.37
N LYS A 4 42.77 47.13 10.22
CA LYS A 4 41.34 47.23 10.57
C LYS A 4 40.53 48.01 9.52
N THR A 5 41.15 48.95 8.83
CA THR A 5 40.53 49.72 7.74
C THR A 5 40.34 48.91 6.46
N PHE A 6 41.24 47.96 6.16
CA PHE A 6 41.07 47.03 5.03
C PHE A 6 39.93 46.00 5.27
N ALA A 7 39.81 45.49 6.47
CA ALA A 7 38.73 44.54 6.81
C ALA A 7 37.35 45.20 6.75
N LEU A 8 37.20 46.46 7.18
CA LEU A 8 35.95 47.22 7.06
C LEU A 8 35.57 47.54 5.60
N ALA A 9 36.56 47.87 4.77
CA ALA A 9 36.34 48.14 3.34
C ALA A 9 35.91 46.86 2.59
N THR A 10 36.48 45.70 2.92
CA THR A 10 36.12 44.43 2.31
C THR A 10 34.70 43.97 2.72
N ILE A 11 34.31 44.16 3.99
CA ILE A 11 32.97 43.87 4.47
C ILE A 11 31.91 44.78 3.84
N LEU A 12 32.22 46.06 3.62
CA LEU A 12 31.31 46.99 2.95
C LEU A 12 31.13 46.67 1.46
N ILE A 13 32.18 46.20 0.78
CA ILE A 13 32.10 45.81 -0.64
C ILE A 13 31.30 44.49 -0.78
N VAL A 14 31.48 43.51 0.12
CA VAL A 14 30.70 42.27 0.11
C VAL A 14 29.23 42.53 0.47
N ALA A 15 28.95 43.41 1.42
CA ALA A 15 27.59 43.80 1.77
C ALA A 15 26.87 44.55 0.63
N SER A 16 27.59 45.36 -0.15
CA SER A 16 27.03 46.06 -1.31
C SER A 16 26.77 45.12 -2.49
N MET A 17 27.54 44.02 -2.65
CA MET A 17 27.27 42.99 -3.66
C MET A 17 26.08 42.09 -3.31
N VAL A 18 25.88 41.80 -2.04
CA VAL A 18 24.71 41.00 -1.58
C VAL A 18 23.42 41.82 -1.71
N LEU A 19 23.44 43.12 -1.46
CA LEU A 19 22.27 44.00 -1.64
C LEU A 19 21.91 44.26 -3.11
N ALA A 20 22.85 44.08 -4.04
CA ALA A 20 22.60 44.23 -5.48
C ALA A 20 22.00 42.92 -6.10
N ALA A 21 22.15 41.76 -5.43
CA ALA A 21 21.62 40.47 -5.89
C ALA A 21 20.13 40.26 -5.56
N CYS A 22 19.53 41.09 -4.69
CA CYS A 22 18.12 40.97 -4.27
C CYS A 22 17.22 42.06 -4.88
N GLN A 23 17.57 42.67 -6.00
CA GLN A 23 16.61 43.52 -6.72
C GLN A 23 15.79 42.61 -7.64
N PRO A 24 14.44 42.62 -7.56
CA PRO A 24 13.61 41.95 -8.55
C PRO A 24 13.98 42.49 -9.94
N ALA A 25 14.12 41.60 -10.91
CA ALA A 25 14.37 41.99 -12.30
C ALA A 25 13.32 43.03 -12.71
N PRO A 26 13.73 44.14 -13.39
CA PRO A 26 12.77 45.12 -13.86
C PRO A 26 11.74 44.40 -14.75
N ALA A 27 10.45 44.62 -14.49
CA ALA A 27 9.38 44.09 -15.30
C ALA A 27 9.69 44.39 -16.77
N ALA A 28 9.66 43.37 -17.62
CA ALA A 28 9.88 43.54 -19.05
C ALA A 28 8.90 44.60 -19.57
N GLN A 29 9.40 45.67 -20.16
CA GLN A 29 8.52 46.64 -20.78
C GLN A 29 7.86 45.97 -21.98
N PRO A 30 6.54 46.19 -22.20
CA PRO A 30 5.84 45.58 -23.34
C PRO A 30 6.53 46.04 -24.65
N GLU A 31 6.84 45.05 -25.49
CA GLU A 31 7.42 45.30 -26.80
C GLU A 31 6.35 45.94 -27.69
N VAL A 32 6.54 47.16 -28.11
CA VAL A 32 5.61 47.88 -29.00
C VAL A 32 5.90 47.45 -30.43
N ILE A 33 5.04 46.61 -30.99
CA ILE A 33 5.11 46.24 -32.41
C ILE A 33 4.38 47.30 -33.22
N VAL A 34 5.12 48.03 -34.06
CA VAL A 34 4.54 49.01 -34.99
C VAL A 34 4.14 48.26 -36.27
N GLN A 35 2.85 48.17 -36.54
CA GLN A 35 2.33 47.65 -37.80
C GLN A 35 1.77 48.79 -38.67
N THR A 36 2.19 48.81 -39.92
CA THR A 36 1.63 49.73 -40.90
C THR A 36 0.49 49.04 -41.65
N VAL A 37 -0.71 49.51 -41.47
CA VAL A 37 -1.91 48.95 -42.14
C VAL A 37 -2.39 49.96 -43.17
N MET A 38 -2.73 49.50 -44.38
CA MET A 38 -3.31 50.34 -45.44
C MET A 38 -4.85 50.34 -45.26
N VAL A 39 -5.37 51.51 -44.89
CA VAL A 39 -6.82 51.73 -44.79
C VAL A 39 -7.20 52.79 -45.80
N GLU A 40 -8.08 52.50 -46.73
CA GLU A 40 -8.59 53.40 -47.79
C GLU A 40 -7.50 54.12 -48.61
N GLY A 41 -6.33 53.48 -48.79
CA GLY A 41 -5.22 54.00 -49.63
C GLY A 41 -4.23 54.88 -48.87
N GLU A 42 -4.42 55.13 -47.58
CA GLU A 42 -3.43 55.83 -46.73
C GLU A 42 -2.78 54.87 -45.73
N SER A 43 -1.48 55.07 -45.50
CA SER A 43 -0.70 54.29 -44.51
C SER A 43 -0.95 54.83 -43.10
N GLN A 44 -1.63 54.04 -42.24
CA GLN A 44 -1.75 54.33 -40.82
C GLN A 44 -0.83 53.47 -39.98
N ILE A 45 -0.14 54.08 -39.04
CA ILE A 45 0.69 53.39 -38.06
C ILE A 45 -0.20 53.07 -36.86
N ILE A 46 -0.39 51.80 -36.60
CA ILE A 46 -1.10 51.33 -35.40
C ILE A 46 -0.05 50.76 -34.45
N GLU A 47 0.09 51.35 -33.28
CA GLU A 47 0.87 50.79 -32.17
C GLU A 47 0.02 49.67 -31.50
N VAL A 48 0.41 48.41 -31.71
CA VAL A 48 -0.18 47.26 -31.02
C VAL A 48 0.74 46.93 -29.85
N THR A 49 0.29 47.17 -28.63
CA THR A 49 0.97 46.68 -27.44
C THR A 49 0.81 45.16 -27.42
N ALA A 50 1.92 44.44 -27.62
CA ALA A 50 1.88 42.98 -27.43
C ALA A 50 1.47 42.68 -25.98
N THR A 51 0.40 41.98 -25.79
CA THR A 51 0.09 41.39 -24.47
C THR A 51 1.27 40.47 -24.14
N PRO A 52 1.96 40.67 -22.99
CA PRO A 52 3.00 39.73 -22.61
C PRO A 52 2.43 38.31 -22.67
N PRO A 53 3.20 37.31 -23.11
CA PRO A 53 2.78 35.94 -23.02
C PRO A 53 2.38 35.68 -21.57
N PRO A 54 1.30 34.87 -21.33
CA PRO A 54 0.96 34.49 -19.98
C PRO A 54 2.22 33.91 -19.31
N PRO A 55 2.42 34.13 -18.00
CA PRO A 55 3.49 33.48 -17.27
C PRO A 55 3.45 32.00 -17.60
N PRO A 56 4.60 31.32 -17.72
CA PRO A 56 4.61 29.87 -17.90
C PRO A 56 3.75 29.26 -16.79
N GLU A 57 2.82 28.41 -17.17
CA GLU A 57 1.95 27.69 -16.23
C GLU A 57 2.85 26.95 -15.26
N GLN A 58 2.69 27.21 -13.95
CA GLN A 58 3.51 26.56 -12.95
C GLN A 58 3.08 25.09 -12.87
N LYS A 59 4.06 24.18 -12.94
CA LYS A 59 3.86 22.75 -12.87
C LYS A 59 3.22 22.36 -11.53
N LYS A 60 2.17 21.55 -11.56
CA LYS A 60 1.54 20.98 -10.36
C LYS A 60 2.41 19.82 -9.86
N VAL A 61 3.18 20.07 -8.82
CA VAL A 61 4.07 19.08 -8.19
C VAL A 61 3.56 18.78 -6.79
N LEU A 62 3.38 17.49 -6.47
CA LEU A 62 3.03 16.98 -5.15
C LEU A 62 4.26 16.39 -4.47
N ASN A 63 4.57 16.85 -3.25
CA ASN A 63 5.57 16.24 -2.38
C ASN A 63 4.87 15.48 -1.26
N PHE A 64 5.02 14.16 -1.26
CA PHE A 64 4.33 13.24 -0.36
C PHE A 64 5.34 12.41 0.44
N ALA A 65 5.15 12.26 1.76
CA ALA A 65 5.94 11.36 2.59
C ALA A 65 5.28 9.97 2.61
N LEU A 66 5.88 9.01 1.91
CA LEU A 66 5.36 7.65 1.79
C LEU A 66 5.54 6.82 3.08
N GLY A 67 6.57 7.11 3.86
CA GLY A 67 6.94 6.38 5.06
C GLY A 67 8.44 6.10 5.12
N PRO A 68 8.94 5.53 6.22
CA PRO A 68 10.37 5.20 6.33
C PRO A 68 10.70 3.92 5.57
N GLY A 69 11.89 3.87 4.98
CA GLY A 69 12.40 2.72 4.24
C GLY A 69 12.16 2.80 2.73
N ASP A 70 12.99 2.11 1.98
CA ASP A 70 12.87 2.00 0.52
C ASP A 70 11.64 1.15 0.13
N ILE A 71 11.19 1.32 -1.10
CA ILE A 71 10.17 0.45 -1.70
C ILE A 71 10.83 -0.89 -2.03
N PRO A 72 10.28 -2.04 -1.58
CA PRO A 72 10.89 -3.35 -1.85
C PRO A 72 10.95 -3.71 -3.34
N THR A 73 9.91 -3.38 -4.10
CA THR A 73 9.81 -3.69 -5.53
C THR A 73 8.74 -2.84 -6.22
N LEU A 74 8.87 -2.67 -7.53
CA LEU A 74 7.81 -2.11 -8.41
C LEU A 74 7.26 -3.16 -9.39
N ASP A 75 7.66 -4.41 -9.23
CA ASP A 75 7.18 -5.53 -10.05
C ASP A 75 5.80 -5.99 -9.54
N PRO A 76 4.74 -5.91 -10.35
CA PRO A 76 3.40 -6.33 -9.95
C PRO A 76 3.35 -7.79 -9.45
N ALA A 77 4.14 -8.69 -10.03
CA ALA A 77 4.19 -10.09 -9.60
C ALA A 77 4.84 -10.28 -8.23
N LEU A 78 5.64 -9.32 -7.75
CA LEU A 78 6.45 -9.43 -6.53
C LEU A 78 6.03 -8.45 -5.42
N GLY A 79 5.14 -7.49 -5.71
CA GLY A 79 4.66 -6.51 -4.74
C GLY A 79 3.82 -7.16 -3.64
N THR A 80 4.22 -6.99 -2.37
CA THR A 80 3.54 -7.59 -1.21
C THR A 80 3.22 -6.59 -0.11
N ASP A 81 3.56 -5.33 -0.29
CA ASP A 81 3.44 -4.29 0.73
C ASP A 81 2.81 -3.01 0.18
N THR A 82 2.24 -2.21 1.07
CA THR A 82 1.50 -1.00 0.70
C THR A 82 2.35 0.05 -0.02
N SER A 83 3.66 0.12 0.23
CA SER A 83 4.56 1.09 -0.43
C SER A 83 4.81 0.71 -1.88
N SER A 84 5.07 -0.58 -2.15
CA SER A 84 5.21 -1.14 -3.49
C SER A 84 3.91 -0.97 -4.28
N ILE A 85 2.79 -1.41 -3.70
CA ILE A 85 1.48 -1.39 -4.34
C ILE A 85 1.04 0.03 -4.66
N GLN A 86 1.33 1.02 -3.79
CA GLN A 86 1.02 2.43 -4.03
C GLN A 86 1.58 2.96 -5.36
N VAL A 87 2.80 2.59 -5.72
CA VAL A 87 3.42 3.01 -6.99
C VAL A 87 2.91 2.15 -8.16
N ILE A 88 2.73 0.85 -7.91
CA ILE A 88 2.24 -0.08 -8.95
C ILE A 88 0.86 0.35 -9.45
N ILE A 89 -0.09 0.66 -8.58
CA ILE A 89 -1.46 1.05 -8.98
C ILE A 89 -1.55 2.41 -9.67
N GLU A 90 -0.52 3.24 -9.58
CA GLU A 90 -0.41 4.52 -10.29
C GLU A 90 0.23 4.37 -11.68
N THR A 91 1.09 3.36 -11.83
CA THR A 91 1.82 3.12 -13.09
C THR A 91 1.18 2.03 -13.96
N PHE A 92 0.20 1.30 -13.41
CA PHE A 92 -0.59 0.28 -14.09
C PHE A 92 -2.07 0.43 -13.73
N VAL A 93 -2.96 -0.23 -14.49
CA VAL A 93 -4.40 -0.31 -14.23
C VAL A 93 -4.86 -1.75 -14.44
N GLY A 94 -5.61 -2.31 -13.47
CA GLY A 94 -6.13 -3.68 -13.55
C GLY A 94 -7.27 -3.86 -14.56
N LEU A 95 -7.70 -5.10 -14.75
CA LEU A 95 -8.92 -5.38 -15.51
C LEU A 95 -10.11 -4.62 -14.93
N THR A 96 -10.20 -4.61 -13.62
CA THR A 96 -11.18 -3.83 -12.85
C THR A 96 -10.48 -2.86 -11.90
N ARG A 97 -11.23 -1.92 -11.32
CA ARG A 97 -10.79 -1.00 -10.29
C ARG A 97 -11.82 -0.96 -9.16
N ALA A 98 -11.40 -0.98 -7.90
CA ALA A 98 -12.31 -0.70 -6.79
C ALA A 98 -12.53 0.80 -6.65
N ASP A 99 -13.80 1.23 -6.44
CA ASP A 99 -14.12 2.60 -6.04
C ASP A 99 -13.50 2.89 -4.67
N GLU A 100 -12.81 4.02 -4.53
CA GLU A 100 -12.03 4.37 -3.34
C GLU A 100 -12.83 4.38 -2.03
N VAL A 101 -14.10 4.74 -2.09
CA VAL A 101 -14.93 4.96 -0.90
C VAL A 101 -15.84 3.77 -0.62
N THR A 102 -16.47 3.26 -1.69
CA THR A 102 -17.50 2.22 -1.58
C THR A 102 -16.95 0.81 -1.78
N ASN A 103 -15.73 0.67 -2.29
CA ASN A 103 -15.08 -0.58 -2.70
C ASN A 103 -15.89 -1.39 -3.74
N VAL A 104 -16.86 -0.75 -4.39
CA VAL A 104 -17.60 -1.38 -5.49
C VAL A 104 -16.67 -1.54 -6.68
N VAL A 105 -16.64 -2.75 -7.24
CA VAL A 105 -15.81 -3.05 -8.41
C VAL A 105 -16.36 -2.34 -9.64
N LYS A 106 -15.49 -1.65 -10.35
CA LYS A 106 -15.74 -0.78 -11.50
C LYS A 106 -14.86 -1.18 -12.69
N PRO A 107 -15.16 -0.71 -13.90
CA PRO A 107 -14.27 -0.84 -15.06
C PRO A 107 -12.89 -0.25 -14.81
N GLY A 108 -11.84 -0.97 -15.29
CA GLY A 108 -10.46 -0.51 -15.36
C GLY A 108 -9.97 -0.54 -16.80
N MET A 109 -9.07 -1.49 -17.14
CA MET A 109 -8.73 -1.81 -18.53
C MET A 109 -9.87 -2.56 -19.25
N ALA A 110 -10.65 -3.36 -18.53
CA ALA A 110 -11.90 -3.89 -19.07
C ALA A 110 -12.99 -2.81 -19.06
N THR A 111 -13.67 -2.63 -20.16
CA THR A 111 -14.84 -1.73 -20.30
C THR A 111 -16.12 -2.38 -19.81
N SER A 112 -16.16 -3.71 -19.79
CA SER A 112 -17.27 -4.54 -19.31
C SER A 112 -16.79 -5.98 -19.13
N TRP A 113 -17.59 -6.78 -18.43
CA TRP A 113 -17.40 -8.24 -18.33
C TRP A 113 -18.72 -8.97 -18.26
N ASP A 114 -18.71 -10.20 -18.75
CA ASP A 114 -19.82 -11.15 -18.68
C ASP A 114 -19.46 -12.26 -17.69
N ILE A 115 -20.46 -12.79 -16.98
CA ILE A 115 -20.29 -13.87 -15.99
C ILE A 115 -21.14 -15.06 -16.43
N SER A 116 -20.57 -16.28 -16.42
CA SER A 116 -21.29 -17.52 -16.71
C SER A 116 -22.44 -17.77 -15.73
N GLU A 117 -23.41 -18.62 -16.12
CA GLU A 117 -24.58 -18.93 -15.28
C GLU A 117 -24.21 -19.56 -13.92
N ASP A 118 -23.10 -20.29 -13.85
CA ASP A 118 -22.56 -20.89 -12.63
C ASP A 118 -21.68 -19.94 -11.80
N GLY A 119 -21.44 -18.72 -12.30
CA GLY A 119 -20.68 -17.68 -11.62
C GLY A 119 -19.16 -17.88 -11.60
N THR A 120 -18.61 -18.82 -12.36
CA THR A 120 -17.18 -19.20 -12.29
C THR A 120 -16.35 -18.67 -13.44
N VAL A 121 -16.93 -18.40 -14.61
CA VAL A 121 -16.20 -17.89 -15.78
C VAL A 121 -16.52 -16.40 -16.01
N TYR A 122 -15.51 -15.58 -16.04
CA TYR A 122 -15.59 -14.15 -16.31
C TYR A 122 -14.91 -13.83 -17.63
N THR A 123 -15.64 -13.20 -18.56
CA THR A 123 -15.12 -12.76 -19.86
C THR A 123 -15.02 -11.24 -19.87
N PHE A 124 -13.81 -10.71 -19.81
CA PHE A 124 -13.51 -9.27 -19.76
C PHE A 124 -13.27 -8.74 -21.18
N ASN A 125 -13.97 -7.64 -21.52
CA ASN A 125 -13.81 -6.93 -22.78
C ASN A 125 -12.93 -5.69 -22.56
N LEU A 126 -11.72 -5.69 -23.12
CA LEU A 126 -10.72 -4.65 -22.92
C LEU A 126 -10.93 -3.46 -23.84
N ARG A 127 -10.43 -2.30 -23.42
CA ARG A 127 -10.17 -1.15 -24.30
C ARG A 127 -8.92 -1.41 -25.13
N ASP A 128 -8.81 -0.73 -26.29
CA ASP A 128 -7.72 -0.91 -27.27
C ASP A 128 -6.93 0.38 -27.55
N ASP A 129 -7.12 1.42 -26.71
CA ASP A 129 -6.59 2.76 -26.92
C ASP A 129 -5.47 3.14 -25.92
N VAL A 130 -4.96 2.20 -25.11
CA VAL A 130 -3.92 2.45 -24.09
C VAL A 130 -2.57 1.87 -24.55
N PRO A 131 -1.57 2.71 -24.83
CA PRO A 131 -0.24 2.26 -25.16
C PRO A 131 0.61 2.02 -23.90
N TRP A 132 1.57 1.10 -24.00
CA TRP A 132 2.69 1.03 -23.06
C TRP A 132 3.57 2.26 -23.18
N VAL A 133 3.99 2.80 -22.03
CA VAL A 133 4.81 4.00 -21.96
C VAL A 133 6.02 3.80 -21.04
N LYS A 134 7.03 4.66 -21.24
CA LYS A 134 8.18 4.79 -20.33
C LYS A 134 8.60 6.25 -20.25
N TYR A 135 9.32 6.60 -19.19
CA TYR A 135 10.03 7.88 -19.15
C TYR A 135 11.35 7.78 -19.90
N ASP A 136 11.55 8.65 -20.87
CA ASP A 136 12.80 8.76 -21.62
C ASP A 136 13.66 9.91 -21.07
N VAL A 137 14.75 9.54 -20.41
CA VAL A 137 15.69 10.50 -19.79
C VAL A 137 16.32 11.46 -20.82
N ALA A 138 16.50 11.00 -22.07
CA ALA A 138 17.15 11.80 -23.10
C ALA A 138 16.26 12.95 -23.60
N SER A 139 14.96 12.73 -23.70
CA SER A 139 13.97 13.74 -24.10
C SER A 139 13.29 14.44 -22.91
N ASP A 140 13.58 14.00 -21.65
CA ASP A 140 12.94 14.47 -20.42
C ASP A 140 11.40 14.43 -20.51
N SER A 141 10.86 13.30 -21.02
CA SER A 141 9.42 13.15 -21.26
C SER A 141 8.96 11.70 -21.27
N VAL A 142 7.67 11.50 -21.06
CA VAL A 142 7.02 10.19 -21.26
C VAL A 142 6.86 9.93 -22.76
N VAL A 143 7.26 8.75 -23.20
CA VAL A 143 7.16 8.30 -24.59
C VAL A 143 6.47 6.95 -24.67
N GLN A 144 5.82 6.68 -25.80
CA GLN A 144 5.27 5.35 -26.08
C GLN A 144 6.38 4.33 -26.34
N VAL A 145 6.18 3.10 -25.89
CA VAL A 145 7.06 1.97 -26.17
C VAL A 145 6.75 1.46 -27.58
N MET A 146 7.78 1.26 -28.40
CA MET A 146 7.63 0.79 -29.78
C MET A 146 7.92 -0.70 -29.90
N ASP A 147 7.20 -1.37 -30.80
CA ASP A 147 7.50 -2.73 -31.24
C ASP A 147 8.69 -2.75 -32.22
N CYS A 148 9.03 -3.94 -32.72
CA CYS A 148 10.16 -4.13 -33.66
C CYS A 148 9.90 -3.52 -35.04
N GLU A 149 8.66 -3.24 -35.41
CA GLU A 149 8.25 -2.57 -36.65
C GLU A 149 8.18 -1.04 -36.49
N GLY A 150 8.26 -0.54 -35.26
CA GLY A 150 8.19 0.90 -34.91
C GLY A 150 6.76 1.40 -34.70
N ASN A 151 5.80 0.51 -34.41
CA ASN A 151 4.45 0.87 -33.99
C ASN A 151 4.40 0.96 -32.44
N PRO A 152 3.51 1.79 -31.86
CA PRO A 152 3.26 1.75 -30.41
C PRO A 152 2.77 0.38 -29.95
N ARG A 153 3.39 -0.16 -28.90
CA ARG A 153 2.87 -1.36 -28.23
C ARG A 153 1.61 -0.97 -27.45
N MET A 154 0.49 -1.55 -27.81
CA MET A 154 -0.77 -1.40 -27.10
C MET A 154 -0.88 -2.46 -26.01
N VAL A 155 -1.58 -2.14 -24.91
CA VAL A 155 -1.90 -3.13 -23.88
C VAL A 155 -2.97 -4.08 -24.43
N THR A 156 -2.71 -5.37 -24.35
CA THR A 156 -3.57 -6.42 -24.90
C THR A 156 -3.94 -7.48 -23.86
N ALA A 157 -4.89 -8.33 -24.19
CA ALA A 157 -5.27 -9.48 -23.39
C ALA A 157 -4.10 -10.47 -23.15
N TYR A 158 -3.18 -10.56 -24.11
CA TYR A 158 -1.99 -11.41 -24.00
C TYR A 158 -1.04 -10.93 -22.88
N ASP A 159 -0.95 -9.62 -22.66
CA ASP A 159 -0.12 -9.04 -21.60
C ASP A 159 -0.69 -9.38 -20.22
N PHE A 160 -2.02 -9.46 -20.08
CA PHE A 160 -2.70 -9.91 -18.86
C PHE A 160 -2.52 -11.41 -18.63
N GLU A 161 -2.69 -12.24 -19.68
CA GLU A 161 -2.42 -13.67 -19.59
C GLU A 161 -0.99 -13.94 -19.15
N TYR A 162 -0.01 -13.27 -19.79
CA TYR A 162 1.39 -13.36 -19.39
C TYR A 162 1.60 -12.92 -17.92
N GLY A 163 1.02 -11.80 -17.51
CA GLY A 163 1.16 -11.26 -16.16
C GLY A 163 0.68 -12.22 -15.07
N VAL A 164 -0.52 -12.83 -15.25
CA VAL A 164 -1.08 -13.83 -14.33
C VAL A 164 -0.22 -15.09 -14.31
N LEU A 165 0.14 -15.62 -15.48
CA LEU A 165 1.00 -16.82 -15.59
C LEU A 165 2.37 -16.60 -14.98
N ARG A 166 2.98 -15.40 -15.18
CA ARG A 166 4.26 -15.07 -14.58
C ARG A 166 4.16 -14.97 -13.06
N THR A 167 3.09 -14.38 -12.51
CA THR A 167 2.87 -14.34 -11.05
C THR A 167 2.77 -15.75 -10.47
N LEU A 168 2.10 -16.66 -11.17
CA LEU A 168 1.94 -18.04 -10.74
C LEU A 168 3.18 -18.92 -11.05
N ALA A 169 4.09 -18.49 -11.94
CA ALA A 169 5.23 -19.31 -12.33
C ALA A 169 6.15 -19.61 -11.13
N PRO A 170 6.57 -20.87 -10.88
CA PRO A 170 7.49 -21.22 -9.80
C PRO A 170 8.80 -20.42 -9.83
N ALA A 171 9.28 -20.09 -11.04
CA ALA A 171 10.51 -19.34 -11.23
C ALA A 171 10.43 -17.87 -10.75
N THR A 172 9.24 -17.28 -10.72
CA THR A 172 9.00 -15.92 -10.22
C THR A 172 9.07 -15.87 -8.70
N ALA A 173 8.73 -16.99 -8.03
CA ALA A 173 8.70 -17.11 -6.58
C ALA A 173 7.91 -15.95 -5.92
N SER A 174 6.73 -15.65 -6.46
CA SER A 174 5.84 -14.60 -5.94
C SER A 174 5.29 -14.99 -4.58
N ASP A 175 5.58 -14.18 -3.57
CA ASP A 175 5.00 -14.33 -2.21
C ASP A 175 3.48 -14.06 -2.17
N TYR A 176 2.89 -13.54 -3.26
CA TYR A 176 1.45 -13.25 -3.38
C TYR A 176 0.73 -14.16 -4.37
N ALA A 177 1.44 -15.13 -4.97
CA ALA A 177 0.82 -16.12 -5.86
C ALA A 177 -0.33 -16.90 -5.19
N TYR A 178 -0.33 -17.02 -3.86
CA TYR A 178 -1.35 -17.74 -3.10
C TYR A 178 -2.76 -17.19 -3.35
N VAL A 179 -2.96 -15.90 -3.55
CA VAL A 179 -4.28 -15.31 -3.85
C VAL A 179 -4.84 -15.89 -5.16
N LEU A 180 -4.01 -15.93 -6.21
CA LEU A 180 -4.39 -16.54 -7.49
C LEU A 180 -4.51 -18.08 -7.37
N ASN A 181 -3.66 -18.72 -6.55
CA ASN A 181 -3.76 -20.16 -6.27
C ASN A 181 -5.10 -20.52 -5.64
N PHE A 182 -5.59 -19.72 -4.70
CA PHE A 182 -6.89 -19.96 -4.06
C PHE A 182 -8.06 -19.69 -5.01
N ALA A 183 -7.91 -18.73 -5.91
CA ALA A 183 -8.99 -18.22 -6.74
C ALA A 183 -9.11 -18.91 -8.11
N ILE A 184 -8.02 -19.15 -8.84
CA ILE A 184 -8.02 -19.53 -10.25
C ILE A 184 -7.83 -21.05 -10.42
N VAL A 185 -8.60 -21.66 -11.33
CA VAL A 185 -8.46 -23.06 -11.70
C VAL A 185 -7.04 -23.34 -12.20
N GLY A 186 -6.42 -24.42 -11.74
CA GLY A 186 -5.08 -24.85 -12.16
C GLY A 186 -3.93 -23.98 -11.65
N GLY A 187 -4.22 -22.92 -10.85
CA GLY A 187 -3.20 -21.99 -10.34
C GLY A 187 -2.24 -22.65 -9.36
N ASP A 188 -2.76 -23.44 -8.42
CA ASP A 188 -1.98 -24.17 -7.41
C ASP A 188 -1.09 -25.25 -8.01
N GLU A 189 -1.60 -26.07 -8.97
CA GLU A 189 -0.80 -27.09 -9.65
C GLU A 189 0.31 -26.46 -10.49
N TYR A 190 0.00 -25.36 -11.20
CA TYR A 190 1.02 -24.66 -12.00
C TYR A 190 2.08 -24.01 -11.08
N ASN A 191 1.67 -23.34 -10.02
CA ASN A 191 2.59 -22.71 -9.08
C ASN A 191 3.45 -23.76 -8.31
N ALA A 192 2.93 -24.98 -8.11
CA ALA A 192 3.71 -26.10 -7.56
C ALA A 192 4.70 -26.71 -8.57
N GLY A 193 4.63 -26.35 -9.87
CA GLY A 193 5.40 -26.99 -10.93
C GLY A 193 4.89 -28.37 -11.34
N GLU A 194 3.65 -28.72 -10.98
CA GLU A 194 2.99 -29.97 -11.27
C GLU A 194 2.00 -29.88 -12.43
N GLY A 195 1.52 -28.65 -12.75
CA GLY A 195 0.60 -28.31 -13.82
C GLY A 195 1.28 -27.60 -15.00
N ALA A 196 0.58 -27.49 -16.13
CA ALA A 196 1.03 -26.74 -17.28
C ALA A 196 0.35 -25.36 -17.34
N ALA A 197 1.00 -24.36 -17.93
CA ALA A 197 0.46 -23.01 -18.07
C ALA A 197 -0.89 -22.98 -18.80
N GLU A 198 -1.07 -23.85 -19.80
CA GLU A 198 -2.32 -23.99 -20.55
C GLU A 198 -3.51 -24.54 -19.76
N ASP A 199 -3.27 -25.12 -18.56
CA ASP A 199 -4.30 -25.62 -17.67
C ASP A 199 -4.79 -24.56 -16.66
N VAL A 200 -4.08 -23.41 -16.60
CA VAL A 200 -4.46 -22.29 -15.73
C VAL A 200 -5.68 -21.56 -16.30
N GLY A 201 -6.63 -21.24 -15.45
CA GLY A 201 -7.88 -20.56 -15.77
C GLY A 201 -7.72 -19.09 -16.15
N ILE A 202 -6.71 -18.75 -16.95
CA ILE A 202 -6.52 -17.43 -17.59
C ILE A 202 -6.24 -17.64 -19.08
N LYS A 203 -6.93 -16.87 -19.94
CA LYS A 203 -6.75 -17.04 -21.38
C LYS A 203 -7.07 -15.76 -22.14
N ALA A 204 -6.15 -15.29 -22.97
CA ALA A 204 -6.42 -14.33 -24.03
C ALA A 204 -7.14 -15.02 -25.20
N ILE A 205 -8.39 -14.63 -25.45
CA ILE A 205 -9.19 -15.14 -26.56
C ILE A 205 -8.79 -14.44 -27.87
N ASP A 206 -8.53 -13.15 -27.76
CA ASP A 206 -7.99 -12.28 -28.81
C ASP A 206 -7.28 -11.08 -28.13
N GLU A 207 -6.87 -10.05 -28.88
CA GLU A 207 -6.14 -8.88 -28.36
C GLU A 207 -6.95 -8.08 -27.30
N THR A 208 -8.28 -8.18 -27.32
CA THR A 208 -9.18 -7.37 -26.50
C THR A 208 -10.10 -8.18 -25.58
N THR A 209 -9.92 -9.50 -25.50
CA THR A 209 -10.80 -10.37 -24.72
C THR A 209 -9.98 -11.29 -23.82
N VAL A 210 -10.16 -11.17 -22.49
CA VAL A 210 -9.57 -12.05 -21.47
C VAL A 210 -10.68 -12.89 -20.84
N GLU A 211 -10.48 -14.20 -20.74
CA GLU A 211 -11.32 -15.10 -19.96
C GLU A 211 -10.58 -15.57 -18.70
N MET A 212 -11.23 -15.44 -17.53
CA MET A 212 -10.73 -15.97 -16.26
C MET A 212 -11.72 -16.99 -15.71
N THR A 213 -11.22 -18.17 -15.35
CA THR A 213 -12.00 -19.27 -14.75
C THR A 213 -11.62 -19.43 -13.29
N PHE A 214 -12.56 -19.09 -12.41
CA PHE A 214 -12.41 -19.20 -10.95
C PHE A 214 -12.84 -20.56 -10.43
N LYS A 215 -12.24 -21.04 -9.34
CA LYS A 215 -12.58 -22.31 -8.68
C LYS A 215 -13.99 -22.32 -8.09
N ASN A 216 -14.47 -21.15 -7.65
CA ASN A 216 -15.78 -20.98 -7.01
C ASN A 216 -16.45 -19.69 -7.49
N ALA A 217 -17.78 -19.69 -7.47
CA ALA A 217 -18.55 -18.45 -7.61
C ALA A 217 -18.41 -17.64 -6.32
N ALA A 218 -17.73 -16.50 -6.38
CA ALA A 218 -17.56 -15.60 -5.24
C ALA A 218 -17.78 -14.15 -5.67
N ALA A 219 -18.38 -13.35 -4.80
CA ALA A 219 -18.68 -11.95 -5.09
C ALA A 219 -17.42 -11.09 -5.33
N TYR A 220 -16.29 -11.51 -4.80
CA TYR A 220 -15.00 -10.82 -4.91
C TYR A 220 -14.13 -11.26 -6.12
N ASN A 221 -14.55 -12.23 -6.94
CA ASN A 221 -13.78 -12.70 -8.10
C ASN A 221 -13.38 -11.55 -9.04
N ALA A 222 -14.31 -10.63 -9.34
CA ALA A 222 -14.02 -9.47 -10.17
C ALA A 222 -13.02 -8.50 -9.51
N ALA A 223 -12.97 -8.41 -8.19
CA ALA A 223 -11.98 -7.61 -7.47
C ALA A 223 -10.59 -8.25 -7.57
N ILE A 224 -10.47 -9.58 -7.43
CA ILE A 224 -9.21 -10.32 -7.62
C ILE A 224 -8.64 -10.08 -9.03
N ALA A 225 -9.48 -10.07 -10.07
CA ALA A 225 -9.07 -9.75 -11.43
C ALA A 225 -8.53 -8.31 -11.59
N GLY A 226 -8.82 -7.43 -10.65
CA GLY A 226 -8.34 -6.05 -10.59
C GLY A 226 -7.12 -5.83 -9.68
N MET A 227 -6.62 -6.86 -8.99
CA MET A 227 -5.43 -6.76 -8.13
C MET A 227 -4.15 -6.68 -8.96
N TRP A 228 -3.13 -6.03 -8.42
CA TRP A 228 -1.84 -5.82 -9.08
C TRP A 228 -1.15 -7.11 -9.54
N ILE A 229 -1.34 -8.21 -8.82
CA ILE A 229 -0.80 -9.54 -9.17
C ILE A 229 -1.38 -10.12 -10.46
N ALA A 230 -2.50 -9.56 -10.94
CA ALA A 230 -3.15 -9.91 -12.21
C ALA A 230 -2.98 -8.84 -13.28
N PHE A 231 -2.12 -7.83 -13.09
CA PHE A 231 -1.88 -6.78 -14.08
C PHE A 231 -1.13 -7.29 -15.30
N ALA A 232 -1.36 -6.64 -16.44
CA ALA A 232 -0.55 -6.83 -17.63
C ALA A 232 0.92 -6.50 -17.36
N GLN A 233 1.83 -7.33 -17.87
CA GLN A 233 3.27 -7.18 -17.69
C GLN A 233 4.01 -7.22 -19.02
N PRO A 234 5.13 -6.47 -19.19
CA PRO A 234 5.82 -6.33 -20.46
C PRO A 234 6.77 -7.51 -20.72
N GLU A 235 6.26 -8.62 -21.27
CA GLU A 235 7.03 -9.83 -21.58
C GLU A 235 8.31 -9.52 -22.39
N TRP A 236 8.21 -8.68 -23.43
CA TRP A 236 9.35 -8.27 -24.26
C TRP A 236 10.47 -7.58 -23.49
N LEU A 237 10.16 -6.91 -22.37
CA LEU A 237 11.16 -6.26 -21.56
C LEU A 237 11.74 -7.22 -20.51
N ILE A 238 10.92 -8.09 -19.96
CA ILE A 238 11.31 -9.06 -18.92
C ILE A 238 12.13 -10.18 -19.55
N GLU A 239 11.59 -10.84 -20.58
CA GLU A 239 12.19 -12.00 -21.26
C GLU A 239 13.06 -11.62 -22.47
N GLY A 240 12.80 -10.45 -23.07
CA GLY A 240 13.41 -10.00 -24.30
C GLY A 240 12.65 -10.43 -25.56
N ASP A 241 12.87 -9.70 -26.64
CA ASP A 241 12.40 -10.05 -27.99
C ASP A 241 13.45 -9.72 -29.05
N ASP A 242 13.07 -9.76 -30.35
CA ASP A 242 13.99 -9.52 -31.46
C ASP A 242 14.63 -8.11 -31.45
N CYS A 243 14.05 -7.13 -30.77
CA CYS A 243 14.51 -5.74 -30.72
C CYS A 243 14.71 -5.19 -29.28
N THR A 244 14.31 -5.92 -28.27
CA THR A 244 14.43 -5.51 -26.85
C THR A 244 15.29 -6.52 -26.11
N GLU A 245 16.35 -6.04 -25.47
CA GLU A 245 17.18 -6.86 -24.59
C GLU A 245 16.44 -7.14 -23.29
N ALA A 246 16.40 -8.41 -22.87
CA ALA A 246 15.84 -8.84 -21.58
C ALA A 246 16.44 -8.08 -20.39
N ARG A 247 15.61 -7.65 -19.47
CA ARG A 247 16.02 -6.98 -18.24
C ARG A 247 15.88 -7.87 -17.00
N GLY A 248 15.12 -8.95 -17.09
CA GLY A 248 14.85 -9.83 -15.95
C GLY A 248 14.36 -9.01 -14.74
N ASP A 249 14.87 -9.27 -13.56
CA ASP A 249 14.47 -8.60 -12.30
C ASP A 249 14.74 -7.08 -12.27
N ARG A 250 15.46 -6.54 -13.25
CA ARG A 250 15.79 -5.11 -13.32
C ARG A 250 14.86 -4.30 -14.22
N TRP A 251 13.80 -4.88 -14.72
CA TRP A 251 12.88 -4.21 -15.63
C TRP A 251 12.14 -3.01 -15.00
N THR A 252 12.05 -2.98 -13.68
CA THR A 252 11.38 -1.92 -12.91
C THR A 252 12.31 -0.77 -12.49
N GLU A 253 13.60 -0.86 -12.76
CA GLU A 253 14.59 0.15 -12.40
C GLU A 253 14.47 1.43 -13.23
N THR A 254 15.03 2.53 -12.70
CA THR A 254 15.11 3.82 -13.41
C THR A 254 15.64 3.67 -14.83
N GLY A 255 14.90 4.21 -15.80
CA GLY A 255 15.21 4.17 -17.24
C GLY A 255 14.75 2.90 -17.95
N PHE A 256 14.26 1.88 -17.24
CA PHE A 256 13.73 0.64 -17.83
C PHE A 256 12.23 0.48 -17.60
N HIS A 257 11.72 0.90 -16.46
CA HIS A 257 10.31 0.72 -16.08
C HIS A 257 9.37 1.13 -17.21
N GLN A 258 8.45 0.23 -17.55
CA GLN A 258 7.35 0.45 -18.49
C GLN A 258 6.03 0.17 -17.80
N GLY A 259 5.07 1.04 -18.03
CA GLY A 259 3.72 0.94 -17.47
C GLY A 259 2.69 1.50 -18.46
N TYR A 260 1.44 1.59 -18.04
CA TYR A 260 0.35 2.11 -18.87
C TYR A 260 -0.73 2.83 -18.04
N GLY A 261 -0.44 3.11 -16.76
CA GLY A 261 -1.34 3.80 -15.85
C GLY A 261 -1.36 5.32 -16.03
N PRO A 262 -2.05 6.05 -15.13
CA PRO A 262 -2.15 7.50 -15.14
C PRO A 262 -0.81 8.23 -14.96
N PHE A 263 0.18 7.57 -14.36
CA PHE A 263 1.52 8.07 -14.19
C PHE A 263 2.57 7.11 -14.77
N ALA A 264 3.77 7.66 -15.07
CA ALA A 264 4.95 6.90 -15.46
C ALA A 264 6.06 7.16 -14.44
N MET A 265 6.81 6.12 -14.05
CA MET A 265 7.94 6.25 -13.15
C MET A 265 9.09 6.96 -13.88
N LYS A 266 9.52 8.10 -13.32
CA LYS A 266 10.60 8.94 -13.85
C LYS A 266 11.95 8.53 -13.29
N GLU A 267 12.03 8.46 -11.97
CA GLU A 267 13.27 8.20 -11.24
C GLU A 267 12.97 7.50 -9.92
N TRP A 268 13.78 6.52 -9.57
CA TRP A 268 13.79 5.89 -8.26
C TRP A 268 15.22 5.95 -7.71
N VAL A 269 15.40 6.75 -6.67
CA VAL A 269 16.65 6.87 -5.92
C VAL A 269 16.49 6.09 -4.63
N HIS A 270 17.00 4.87 -4.60
CA HIS A 270 16.90 3.96 -3.47
C HIS A 270 17.27 4.63 -2.15
N ASP A 271 16.55 4.28 -1.08
CA ASP A 271 16.68 4.84 0.28
C ASP A 271 16.40 6.36 0.39
N SER A 272 15.86 7.01 -0.65
CA SER A 272 15.67 8.46 -0.67
C SER A 272 14.29 8.90 -1.16
N TYR A 273 13.98 8.68 -2.44
CA TYR A 273 12.71 9.09 -3.03
C TYR A 273 12.42 8.38 -4.35
N LEU A 274 11.17 8.42 -4.75
CA LEU A 274 10.72 8.03 -6.09
C LEU A 274 9.89 9.17 -6.71
N THR A 275 10.11 9.45 -7.99
CA THR A 275 9.35 10.45 -8.75
C THR A 275 8.52 9.79 -9.84
N MET A 276 7.23 10.10 -9.86
CA MET A 276 6.32 9.79 -10.96
C MET A 276 5.93 11.06 -11.70
N VAL A 277 5.65 10.95 -13.00
CA VAL A 277 5.14 12.03 -13.83
C VAL A 277 3.88 11.60 -14.55
N LYS A 278 2.98 12.56 -14.78
CA LYS A 278 1.75 12.35 -15.52
C LYS A 278 2.02 11.65 -16.86
N ASN A 279 1.25 10.60 -17.15
CA ASN A 279 1.26 9.94 -18.45
C ASN A 279 0.33 10.69 -19.42
N PRO A 280 0.87 11.38 -20.45
CA PRO A 280 0.06 12.13 -21.41
C PRO A 280 -0.70 11.21 -22.38
N PHE A 281 -0.39 9.91 -22.40
CA PHE A 281 -1.01 8.90 -23.25
C PHE A 281 -2.12 8.11 -22.55
N TRP A 282 -2.31 8.31 -21.24
CA TRP A 282 -3.45 7.75 -20.52
C TRP A 282 -4.72 8.52 -20.88
N PRO A 283 -5.71 7.88 -21.54
CA PRO A 283 -6.90 8.59 -22.04
C PRO A 283 -7.94 8.89 -20.95
N GLY A 284 -7.78 8.29 -19.76
CA GLY A 284 -8.74 8.40 -18.67
C GLY A 284 -9.96 7.49 -18.80
N THR A 285 -10.59 7.23 -17.65
CA THR A 285 -11.92 6.64 -17.50
C THR A 285 -12.69 7.46 -16.46
N ASP A 286 -13.95 7.12 -16.21
CA ASP A 286 -14.73 7.76 -15.12
C ASP A 286 -14.13 7.39 -13.75
N GLU A 287 -13.59 6.18 -13.61
CA GLU A 287 -13.00 5.62 -12.39
C GLU A 287 -11.51 5.92 -12.22
N VAL A 288 -10.78 6.10 -13.31
CA VAL A 288 -9.36 6.44 -13.34
C VAL A 288 -9.16 7.62 -14.28
N PRO A 289 -9.43 8.86 -13.82
CA PRO A 289 -9.38 10.03 -14.69
C PRO A 289 -7.95 10.38 -15.14
N VAL A 290 -7.87 11.28 -16.10
CA VAL A 290 -6.59 11.90 -16.45
C VAL A 290 -6.11 12.77 -15.29
N ALA A 291 -4.94 12.46 -14.75
CA ALA A 291 -4.38 13.15 -13.60
C ALA A 291 -4.29 14.68 -13.79
N SER A 292 -4.63 15.45 -12.76
CA SER A 292 -4.40 16.89 -12.71
C SER A 292 -2.97 17.22 -12.29
N ILE A 293 -2.39 16.44 -11.37
CA ILE A 293 -1.01 16.57 -10.90
C ILE A 293 -0.05 16.13 -12.01
N GLU A 294 1.02 16.92 -12.23
CA GLU A 294 1.98 16.67 -13.31
C GLU A 294 3.22 15.90 -12.85
N GLU A 295 3.55 16.01 -11.54
CA GLU A 295 4.70 15.31 -10.94
C GLU A 295 4.42 15.00 -9.47
N ILE A 296 4.80 13.80 -9.03
CA ILE A 296 4.68 13.34 -7.65
C ILE A 296 6.04 12.88 -7.19
N ASN A 297 6.50 13.47 -6.09
CA ASN A 297 7.71 13.04 -5.39
C ASN A 297 7.32 12.31 -4.11
N LEU A 298 7.56 11.01 -4.07
CA LEU A 298 7.36 10.16 -2.90
C LEU A 298 8.67 10.09 -2.11
N TYR A 299 8.72 10.72 -0.96
CA TYR A 299 9.91 10.73 -0.09
C TYR A 299 9.82 9.62 0.96
N PHE A 300 10.93 8.91 1.19
CA PHE A 300 11.02 7.85 2.18
C PHE A 300 11.39 8.44 3.55
N LEU A 301 10.43 9.13 4.15
CA LEU A 301 10.58 9.85 5.41
C LEU A 301 9.64 9.31 6.48
N ASP A 302 10.17 9.08 7.69
CA ASP A 302 9.35 8.83 8.85
C ASP A 302 8.52 10.08 9.24
N ALA A 303 7.45 9.90 10.00
CA ALA A 303 6.49 10.94 10.33
C ALA A 303 7.14 12.19 10.95
N SER A 304 8.12 12.04 11.87
CA SER A 304 8.73 13.21 12.54
C SER A 304 9.60 14.06 11.60
N PRO A 305 10.56 13.54 10.82
CA PRO A 305 11.27 14.35 9.83
C PRO A 305 10.36 14.84 8.70
N GLY A 306 9.40 14.04 8.24
CA GLY A 306 8.41 14.46 7.24
C GLY A 306 7.60 15.67 7.71
N PHE A 307 7.16 15.67 8.97
CA PHE A 307 6.41 16.78 9.54
C PHE A 307 7.26 18.05 9.71
N ALA A 308 8.54 17.92 10.04
CA ALA A 308 9.45 19.07 10.07
C ALA A 308 9.59 19.72 8.69
N GLU A 309 9.71 18.93 7.63
CA GLU A 309 9.72 19.41 6.24
C GLU A 309 8.35 19.99 5.83
N TYR A 310 7.24 19.43 6.32
CA TYR A 310 5.90 19.98 6.10
C TYR A 310 5.75 21.39 6.70
N GLU A 311 6.20 21.60 7.95
CA GLU A 311 6.20 22.93 8.57
C GLU A 311 7.15 23.92 7.86
N ALA A 312 8.24 23.43 7.27
CA ALA A 312 9.15 24.22 6.47
C ALA A 312 8.64 24.54 5.05
N GLY A 313 7.54 23.91 4.63
CA GLY A 313 6.94 24.07 3.28
C GLY A 313 7.57 23.20 2.21
N GLY A 314 8.38 22.21 2.59
CA GLY A 314 8.99 21.24 1.67
C GLY A 314 8.10 20.07 1.30
N MET A 315 7.07 19.77 2.13
CA MET A 315 6.12 18.68 1.93
C MET A 315 4.70 19.20 1.86
N ASP A 316 3.87 18.55 1.03
CA ASP A 316 2.47 18.90 0.84
C ASP A 316 1.54 17.98 1.67
N VAL A 317 1.89 16.69 1.80
CA VAL A 317 1.15 15.69 2.59
C VAL A 317 2.13 14.80 3.35
N VAL A 318 1.89 14.61 4.65
CA VAL A 318 2.73 13.76 5.52
C VAL A 318 1.89 13.04 6.58
N PRO A 319 2.29 11.88 7.09
CA PRO A 319 1.70 11.30 8.29
C PRO A 319 1.87 12.24 9.50
N ALA A 320 0.84 12.36 10.33
CA ALA A 320 0.92 13.13 11.57
C ALA A 320 1.74 12.35 12.62
N PRO A 321 2.86 12.91 13.15
CA PRO A 321 3.69 12.20 14.12
C PRO A 321 2.99 12.08 15.48
N LEU A 322 3.01 10.89 16.09
CA LEU A 322 2.37 10.64 17.38
C LEU A 322 2.89 11.55 18.51
N ALA A 323 4.13 12.03 18.40
CA ALA A 323 4.71 12.95 19.38
C ALA A 323 4.09 14.33 19.35
N ASP A 324 3.60 14.77 18.20
CA ASP A 324 3.12 16.12 17.94
C ASP A 324 1.59 16.22 17.87
N ILE A 325 0.86 15.10 17.94
CA ILE A 325 -0.59 15.08 17.72
C ILE A 325 -1.37 16.03 18.64
N ASP A 326 -0.98 16.17 19.91
CA ASP A 326 -1.61 17.12 20.85
C ASP A 326 -1.31 18.57 20.47
N ARG A 327 -0.09 18.87 20.03
CA ARG A 327 0.31 20.17 19.50
C ARG A 327 -0.49 20.50 18.24
N ILE A 328 -0.57 19.56 17.30
CA ILE A 328 -1.32 19.70 16.04
C ILE A 328 -2.80 19.98 16.35
N LYS A 329 -3.44 19.17 17.19
CA LYS A 329 -4.86 19.35 17.56
C LYS A 329 -5.14 20.65 18.30
N SER A 330 -4.17 21.23 19.02
CA SER A 330 -4.34 22.47 19.77
C SER A 330 -3.93 23.73 19.02
N ASP A 331 -3.17 23.63 17.94
CA ASP A 331 -2.78 24.75 17.10
C ASP A 331 -3.91 25.12 16.13
N PRO A 332 -4.35 26.42 16.06
CA PRO A 332 -5.47 26.81 15.22
C PRO A 332 -5.28 26.57 13.70
N THR A 333 -4.04 26.61 13.22
CA THR A 333 -3.71 26.41 11.80
C THR A 333 -3.53 24.92 11.52
N LEU A 334 -2.69 24.23 12.30
CA LEU A 334 -2.38 22.82 12.08
C LEU A 334 -3.61 21.91 12.28
N SER A 335 -4.53 22.28 13.16
CA SER A 335 -5.76 21.51 13.39
C SER A 335 -6.73 21.55 12.18
N GLU A 336 -6.68 22.61 11.37
CA GLU A 336 -7.43 22.69 10.11
C GLU A 336 -6.78 21.88 8.97
N GLU A 337 -5.46 21.62 9.06
CA GLU A 337 -4.69 20.83 8.10
C GLU A 337 -4.65 19.34 8.48
N LEU A 338 -5.07 18.97 9.71
CA LEU A 338 -5.14 17.60 10.18
C LEU A 338 -6.36 16.89 9.61
N VAL A 339 -6.14 15.77 8.96
CA VAL A 339 -7.20 14.90 8.45
C VAL A 339 -7.13 13.54 9.15
N ILE A 340 -8.27 13.08 9.66
CA ILE A 340 -8.46 11.73 10.20
C ILE A 340 -9.57 11.08 9.38
N ALA A 341 -9.23 10.05 8.60
CA ALA A 341 -10.15 9.33 7.74
C ALA A 341 -10.22 7.84 8.12
N PRO A 342 -11.34 7.15 7.90
CA PRO A 342 -11.42 5.70 8.04
C PRO A 342 -10.41 4.99 7.13
N ASP A 343 -9.86 3.86 7.61
CA ASP A 343 -8.95 3.02 6.84
C ASP A 343 -9.25 1.55 7.13
N PHE A 344 -9.50 0.74 6.10
CA PHE A 344 -9.87 -0.67 6.26
C PHE A 344 -8.62 -1.55 6.47
N CYS A 345 -7.88 -1.21 7.50
CA CYS A 345 -6.70 -1.93 7.93
C CYS A 345 -6.83 -2.35 9.40
N THR A 346 -6.11 -3.39 9.80
CA THR A 346 -5.99 -3.86 11.18
C THR A 346 -4.54 -3.90 11.60
N TYR A 347 -4.20 -3.22 12.69
CA TYR A 347 -2.90 -3.31 13.37
C TYR A 347 -2.90 -4.51 14.28
N TYR A 348 -1.95 -5.41 14.15
CA TYR A 348 -1.88 -6.62 14.96
C TYR A 348 -0.45 -7.04 15.28
N TYR A 349 -0.31 -7.88 16.29
CA TYR A 349 0.87 -8.67 16.57
C TYR A 349 0.57 -10.15 16.29
N GLY A 350 1.43 -10.80 15.51
CA GLY A 350 1.38 -12.24 15.28
C GLY A 350 2.28 -12.96 16.30
N PHE A 351 1.94 -14.19 16.62
CA PHE A 351 2.75 -15.09 17.42
C PHE A 351 3.38 -16.16 16.55
N ASN A 352 4.67 -16.43 16.73
CA ASN A 352 5.26 -17.70 16.37
C ASN A 352 4.78 -18.74 17.39
N THR A 353 3.70 -19.47 17.08
CA THR A 353 3.05 -20.38 18.04
C THR A 353 3.86 -21.63 18.38
N THR A 354 5.06 -21.79 17.83
CA THR A 354 6.01 -22.88 18.13
C THR A 354 7.20 -22.40 18.95
N ALA A 355 7.36 -21.08 19.15
CA ALA A 355 8.49 -20.53 19.88
C ALA A 355 8.30 -20.62 21.40
N GLU A 356 9.42 -20.81 22.12
CA GLU A 356 9.45 -20.96 23.57
C GLU A 356 8.64 -19.88 24.29
N PHE A 357 7.90 -20.24 25.33
CA PHE A 357 6.94 -19.47 26.11
C PHE A 357 5.65 -19.14 25.38
N VAL A 358 5.69 -18.70 24.12
CA VAL A 358 4.49 -18.38 23.35
C VAL A 358 3.92 -19.59 22.59
N ASP A 359 4.51 -20.78 22.73
CA ASP A 359 3.94 -22.07 22.33
C ASP A 359 2.72 -22.46 23.18
N ASP A 360 2.65 -21.99 24.44
CA ASP A 360 1.49 -22.19 25.30
C ASP A 360 0.41 -21.11 25.06
N VAL A 361 -0.81 -21.55 24.78
CA VAL A 361 -1.96 -20.66 24.51
C VAL A 361 -2.30 -19.76 25.71
N ARG A 362 -2.02 -20.20 26.93
CA ARG A 362 -2.26 -19.39 28.15
C ARG A 362 -1.41 -18.13 28.16
N VAL A 363 -0.14 -18.24 27.75
CA VAL A 363 0.78 -17.09 27.65
C VAL A 363 0.29 -16.11 26.57
N ARG A 364 -0.10 -16.62 25.38
CA ARG A 364 -0.64 -15.78 24.31
C ARG A 364 -1.93 -15.06 24.71
N ARG A 365 -2.87 -15.75 25.37
CA ARG A 365 -4.09 -15.13 25.92
C ARG A 365 -3.79 -14.09 26.99
N ALA A 366 -2.86 -14.36 27.91
CA ALA A 366 -2.44 -13.42 28.92
C ALA A 366 -1.88 -12.13 28.30
N LEU A 367 -0.97 -12.25 27.33
CA LEU A 367 -0.41 -11.12 26.59
C LEU A 367 -1.51 -10.31 25.89
N SER A 368 -2.49 -10.95 25.28
CA SER A 368 -3.60 -10.27 24.61
C SER A 368 -4.54 -9.56 25.58
N MET A 369 -4.90 -10.19 26.71
CA MET A 369 -5.71 -9.60 27.77
C MET A 369 -4.98 -8.50 28.54
N GLY A 370 -3.65 -8.50 28.53
CA GLY A 370 -2.81 -7.49 29.21
C GLY A 370 -2.76 -6.13 28.51
N ILE A 371 -3.33 -5.98 27.31
CA ILE A 371 -3.30 -4.74 26.52
C ILE A 371 -4.61 -3.97 26.64
N ASP A 372 -4.57 -2.79 27.28
CA ASP A 372 -5.66 -1.81 27.25
C ASP A 372 -5.62 -1.02 25.94
N ARG A 373 -6.35 -1.52 24.94
CA ARG A 373 -6.39 -0.94 23.59
C ARG A 373 -6.97 0.46 23.55
N GLN A 374 -7.99 0.74 24.38
CA GLN A 374 -8.59 2.07 24.45
C GLN A 374 -7.59 3.08 25.05
N SER A 375 -6.91 2.69 26.13
CA SER A 375 -5.87 3.54 26.73
C SER A 375 -4.71 3.81 25.77
N LEU A 376 -4.32 2.81 24.95
CA LEU A 376 -3.31 2.97 23.91
C LEU A 376 -3.75 4.02 22.87
N ILE A 377 -5.00 3.94 22.43
CA ILE A 377 -5.56 4.88 21.44
C ILE A 377 -5.64 6.28 22.03
N ASP A 378 -6.20 6.43 23.22
CA ASP A 378 -6.43 7.74 23.84
C ASP A 378 -5.14 8.48 24.22
N ASN A 379 -4.09 7.74 24.59
CA ASN A 379 -2.88 8.33 25.16
C ASN A 379 -1.66 8.28 24.22
N VAL A 380 -1.61 7.35 23.27
CA VAL A 380 -0.43 7.14 22.40
C VAL A 380 -0.72 7.49 20.95
N THR A 381 -1.67 6.82 20.32
CA THR A 381 -1.93 7.03 18.88
C THR A 381 -2.80 8.25 18.60
N LYS A 382 -3.82 8.51 19.41
CA LYS A 382 -4.70 9.69 19.37
C LYS A 382 -5.32 10.01 18.01
N GLY A 383 -5.36 9.00 17.14
CA GLY A 383 -5.83 9.09 15.77
C GLY A 383 -7.27 8.60 15.59
N GLU A 384 -8.05 8.48 16.67
CA GLU A 384 -9.47 8.04 16.61
C GLU A 384 -9.65 6.61 16.06
N GLN A 385 -8.61 5.78 16.18
CA GLN A 385 -8.69 4.35 15.86
C GLN A 385 -9.75 3.67 16.73
N ILE A 386 -10.23 2.51 16.29
CA ILE A 386 -11.20 1.72 17.04
C ILE A 386 -10.48 0.50 17.64
N PRO A 387 -10.62 0.19 18.96
CA PRO A 387 -10.05 -1.01 19.54
C PRO A 387 -10.49 -2.28 18.80
N ALA A 388 -9.55 -3.07 18.30
CA ALA A 388 -9.85 -4.30 17.61
C ALA A 388 -9.91 -5.48 18.60
N GLN A 389 -10.99 -6.24 18.56
CA GLN A 389 -11.17 -7.46 19.36
C GLN A 389 -10.92 -8.72 18.52
N TRP A 390 -11.01 -8.61 17.20
CA TRP A 390 -10.75 -9.64 16.20
C TRP A 390 -10.08 -9.03 14.97
N PHE A 391 -9.79 -9.83 13.94
CA PHE A 391 -8.92 -9.41 12.85
C PHE A 391 -9.64 -8.65 11.73
N SER A 392 -10.74 -9.20 11.17
CA SER A 392 -11.48 -8.51 10.10
C SER A 392 -12.17 -7.25 10.62
N ARG A 393 -12.04 -6.14 9.86
CA ARG A 393 -12.65 -4.88 10.28
C ARG A 393 -14.16 -4.88 10.03
N PRO A 394 -14.99 -4.41 10.98
CA PRO A 394 -16.41 -4.16 10.75
C PRO A 394 -16.65 -3.21 9.56
N GLY A 395 -17.62 -3.56 8.72
CA GLY A 395 -17.95 -2.84 7.49
C GLY A 395 -17.50 -3.54 6.22
N LEU A 396 -16.67 -4.57 6.32
CA LEU A 396 -16.39 -5.49 5.21
C LEU A 396 -17.54 -6.48 5.04
N ALA A 397 -17.77 -6.94 3.81
CA ALA A 397 -18.74 -7.99 3.56
C ALA A 397 -18.38 -9.27 4.35
N GLY A 398 -19.33 -9.80 5.11
CA GLY A 398 -19.14 -10.98 5.95
C GLY A 398 -18.36 -10.76 7.25
N ALA A 399 -17.86 -9.55 7.53
CA ALA A 399 -17.20 -9.27 8.80
C ALA A 399 -18.22 -9.10 9.95
N PRO A 400 -17.95 -9.68 11.14
CA PRO A 400 -18.79 -9.47 12.32
C PRO A 400 -18.71 -8.03 12.82
N THR A 401 -19.75 -7.58 13.54
CA THR A 401 -19.78 -6.26 14.19
C THR A 401 -19.85 -6.38 15.70
N PRO A 402 -19.34 -5.41 16.50
CA PRO A 402 -19.42 -5.45 17.96
C PRO A 402 -20.85 -5.44 18.50
N GLU A 403 -21.79 -4.88 17.74
CA GLU A 403 -23.22 -4.85 18.10
C GLU A 403 -23.87 -6.22 17.99
N GLU A 404 -23.52 -6.99 16.93
CA GLU A 404 -24.08 -8.31 16.67
C GLU A 404 -23.36 -9.41 17.45
N TYR A 405 -22.04 -9.25 17.66
CA TYR A 405 -21.18 -10.22 18.33
C TYR A 405 -20.45 -9.59 19.54
N PRO A 406 -21.16 -9.12 20.57
CA PRO A 406 -20.55 -8.35 21.68
C PRO A 406 -19.59 -9.16 22.52
N ASP A 407 -19.64 -10.48 22.47
CA ASP A 407 -18.77 -11.38 23.24
C ASP A 407 -17.60 -11.96 22.44
N LEU A 408 -17.56 -11.73 21.12
CA LEU A 408 -16.50 -12.21 20.24
C LEU A 408 -15.14 -11.61 20.59
N GLY A 409 -14.10 -12.43 20.47
CA GLY A 409 -12.70 -12.03 20.49
C GLY A 409 -12.16 -11.65 21.86
N VAL A 410 -11.10 -10.83 21.87
CA VAL A 410 -10.33 -10.56 23.09
C VAL A 410 -10.65 -9.20 23.69
N LYS A 411 -10.95 -9.19 24.97
CA LYS A 411 -11.15 -7.98 25.78
C LYS A 411 -9.98 -7.76 26.74
N PHE A 412 -9.75 -6.51 27.10
CA PHE A 412 -8.80 -6.18 28.15
C PHE A 412 -9.30 -6.70 29.51
N ASP A 413 -8.51 -7.54 30.16
CA ASP A 413 -8.72 -8.02 31.53
C ASP A 413 -7.37 -8.39 32.16
N ALA A 414 -6.75 -7.43 32.82
CA ALA A 414 -5.44 -7.60 33.44
C ALA A 414 -5.43 -8.65 34.55
N GLU A 415 -6.51 -8.76 35.34
CA GLU A 415 -6.61 -9.70 36.46
C GLU A 415 -6.73 -11.14 35.93
N GLN A 416 -7.58 -11.36 34.93
CA GLN A 416 -7.70 -12.67 34.30
C GLN A 416 -6.42 -13.05 33.54
N GLY A 417 -5.82 -12.10 32.79
CA GLY A 417 -4.55 -12.31 32.09
C GLY A 417 -3.43 -12.75 33.02
N LYS A 418 -3.31 -12.07 34.17
CA LYS A 418 -2.34 -12.42 35.21
C LYS A 418 -2.61 -13.79 35.82
N ALA A 419 -3.88 -14.14 36.06
CA ALA A 419 -4.26 -15.44 36.62
C ALA A 419 -3.91 -16.59 35.66
N VAL A 420 -4.23 -16.44 34.37
CA VAL A 420 -3.93 -17.45 33.34
C VAL A 420 -2.41 -17.62 33.13
N LEU A 421 -1.67 -16.52 33.17
CA LEU A 421 -0.19 -16.57 33.13
C LEU A 421 0.37 -17.30 34.36
N GLN A 422 -0.17 -17.03 35.56
CA GLN A 422 0.30 -17.66 36.79
C GLN A 422 0.05 -19.20 36.77
N GLU A 423 -1.07 -19.65 36.21
CA GLU A 423 -1.32 -21.09 36.01
C GLU A 423 -0.23 -21.76 35.16
N TYR A 424 0.22 -21.10 34.09
CA TYR A 424 1.33 -21.58 33.27
C TYR A 424 2.66 -21.61 34.07
N LEU A 425 2.98 -20.53 34.76
CA LEU A 425 4.22 -20.43 35.54
C LEU A 425 4.29 -21.49 36.64
N ASP A 426 3.19 -21.73 37.36
CA ASP A 426 3.08 -22.73 38.41
C ASP A 426 3.26 -24.15 37.87
N GLU A 427 2.69 -24.46 36.71
CA GLU A 427 2.80 -25.77 36.05
C GLU A 427 4.24 -26.03 35.59
N MET A 428 4.89 -25.00 35.00
CA MET A 428 6.27 -25.09 34.52
C MET A 428 7.30 -25.03 35.67
N GLY A 429 6.91 -24.60 36.88
CA GLY A 429 7.80 -24.42 38.01
C GLY A 429 8.81 -23.29 37.84
N ILE A 430 8.46 -22.25 37.08
CA ILE A 430 9.25 -21.07 36.78
C ILE A 430 8.60 -19.80 37.34
N THR A 431 9.31 -18.68 37.30
CA THR A 431 8.80 -17.38 37.68
C THR A 431 8.66 -16.47 36.45
N VAL A 432 7.96 -15.36 36.59
CA VAL A 432 7.81 -14.38 35.50
C VAL A 432 9.18 -13.83 35.03
N ASP A 433 10.19 -13.79 35.90
CA ASP A 433 11.55 -13.34 35.57
C ASP A 433 12.32 -14.33 34.67
N ASP A 434 11.86 -15.58 34.58
CA ASP A 434 12.45 -16.61 33.72
C ASP A 434 11.89 -16.55 32.29
N VAL A 435 10.81 -15.79 32.07
CA VAL A 435 10.12 -15.66 30.78
C VAL A 435 10.81 -14.60 29.91
N ASN A 436 11.46 -15.03 28.83
CA ASN A 436 12.17 -14.15 27.90
C ASN A 436 11.42 -14.10 26.56
N ILE A 437 10.68 -13.04 26.30
CA ILE A 437 9.91 -12.83 25.08
C ILE A 437 10.47 -11.62 24.32
N THR A 438 10.57 -11.75 23.00
CA THR A 438 10.98 -10.68 22.07
C THR A 438 9.80 -10.27 21.19
N LEU A 439 9.52 -8.97 21.14
CA LEU A 439 8.65 -8.33 20.15
C LEU A 439 9.51 -7.64 19.11
N MET A 440 9.32 -8.01 17.84
CA MET A 440 9.96 -7.36 16.70
C MET A 440 8.95 -6.51 15.92
N PHE A 441 9.39 -5.34 15.45
CA PHE A 441 8.63 -4.45 14.59
C PHE A 441 9.51 -3.85 13.50
N ASN A 442 8.92 -3.41 12.39
CA ASN A 442 9.66 -2.66 11.37
C ASN A 442 10.00 -1.25 11.86
N THR A 443 11.17 -0.75 11.46
CA THR A 443 11.68 0.56 11.90
C THR A 443 10.71 1.68 11.54
N SER A 444 10.14 2.31 12.57
CA SER A 444 9.26 3.48 12.49
C SER A 444 9.12 4.10 13.89
N ASP A 445 9.06 5.42 13.96
CA ASP A 445 8.84 6.16 15.22
C ASP A 445 7.50 5.79 15.86
N ALA A 446 6.44 5.62 15.06
CA ALA A 446 5.12 5.24 15.54
C ALA A 446 5.11 3.83 16.11
N HIS A 447 5.67 2.84 15.39
CA HIS A 447 5.70 1.46 15.86
C HIS A 447 6.52 1.30 17.13
N ARG A 448 7.64 2.02 17.24
CA ARG A 448 8.45 2.03 18.45
C ARG A 448 7.65 2.55 19.66
N LYS A 449 6.94 3.67 19.52
CA LYS A 449 6.12 4.23 20.62
C LYS A 449 4.97 3.32 21.04
N ILE A 450 4.31 2.68 20.08
CA ILE A 450 3.26 1.70 20.34
C ILE A 450 3.84 0.48 21.09
N ALA A 451 4.97 -0.05 20.61
CA ALA A 451 5.63 -1.19 21.24
C ALA A 451 6.12 -0.87 22.67
N GLU A 452 6.71 0.30 22.90
CA GLU A 452 7.12 0.78 24.24
C GLU A 452 5.91 0.90 25.20
N ALA A 453 4.78 1.42 24.70
CA ALA A 453 3.56 1.53 25.51
C ALA A 453 2.97 0.15 25.86
N ILE A 454 2.91 -0.76 24.91
CA ILE A 454 2.44 -2.13 25.14
C ILE A 454 3.40 -2.91 26.04
N GLN A 455 4.71 -2.76 25.87
CA GLN A 455 5.73 -3.31 26.79
C GLN A 455 5.46 -2.86 28.23
N GLN A 456 5.17 -1.57 28.43
CA GLN A 456 4.86 -1.05 29.75
C GLN A 456 3.54 -1.62 30.31
N MET A 457 2.51 -1.77 29.46
CA MET A 457 1.24 -2.40 29.86
C MET A 457 1.47 -3.86 30.31
N TRP A 458 2.27 -4.65 29.60
CA TRP A 458 2.60 -6.01 30.00
C TRP A 458 3.40 -6.06 31.31
N GLN A 459 4.32 -5.11 31.52
CA GLN A 459 5.04 -5.00 32.80
C GLN A 459 4.10 -4.66 33.95
N ASP A 460 3.20 -3.70 33.78
CA ASP A 460 2.30 -3.23 34.84
C ASP A 460 1.19 -4.25 35.15
N ASN A 461 0.61 -4.86 34.10
CA ASN A 461 -0.55 -5.74 34.20
C ASN A 461 -0.19 -7.20 34.50
N LEU A 462 0.92 -7.70 33.93
CA LEU A 462 1.30 -9.11 34.00
C LEU A 462 2.62 -9.33 34.76
N GLY A 463 3.44 -8.29 34.95
CA GLY A 463 4.80 -8.39 35.48
C GLY A 463 5.84 -8.85 34.46
N LEU A 464 5.46 -9.01 33.18
CA LEU A 464 6.34 -9.48 32.11
C LEU A 464 7.19 -8.35 31.54
N THR A 465 8.48 -8.61 31.36
CA THR A 465 9.41 -7.73 30.63
C THR A 465 9.67 -8.31 29.25
N VAL A 466 9.14 -7.67 28.21
CA VAL A 466 9.32 -8.08 26.81
C VAL A 466 10.47 -7.28 26.19
N GLN A 467 11.36 -7.93 25.42
CA GLN A 467 12.44 -7.26 24.70
C GLN A 467 11.92 -6.68 23.38
N LEU A 468 12.35 -5.47 23.03
CA LEU A 468 11.97 -4.79 21.80
C LEU A 468 13.15 -4.80 20.82
N VAL A 469 12.91 -5.26 19.58
CA VAL A 469 13.88 -5.21 18.47
C VAL A 469 13.19 -4.69 17.22
N ASN A 470 13.97 -4.12 16.29
CA ASN A 470 13.43 -3.64 15.02
C ASN A 470 14.37 -3.96 13.87
N GLN A 471 13.79 -4.01 12.67
CA GLN A 471 14.49 -4.19 11.40
C GLN A 471 13.98 -3.20 10.36
N GLU A 472 14.80 -2.93 9.35
CA GLU A 472 14.41 -2.22 8.14
C GLU A 472 13.30 -2.99 7.39
N TRP A 473 12.42 -2.29 6.67
CA TRP A 473 11.17 -2.83 6.15
C TRP A 473 11.33 -4.06 5.25
N ALA A 474 12.18 -3.99 4.22
CA ALA A 474 12.37 -5.09 3.28
C ALA A 474 13.00 -6.33 3.93
N VAL A 475 13.90 -6.14 4.90
CA VAL A 475 14.49 -7.22 5.71
C VAL A 475 13.47 -7.81 6.66
N TYR A 476 12.65 -6.93 7.27
CA TYR A 476 11.60 -7.30 8.19
C TYR A 476 10.58 -8.26 7.57
N LEU A 477 10.08 -7.93 6.38
CA LEU A 477 9.11 -8.75 5.66
C LEU A 477 9.62 -10.18 5.40
N LYS A 478 10.90 -10.31 5.05
CA LYS A 478 11.54 -11.62 4.84
C LYS A 478 11.68 -12.41 6.15
N THR A 479 12.05 -11.71 7.24
CA THR A 479 12.24 -12.34 8.54
C THR A 479 10.94 -12.93 9.08
N ILE A 480 9.83 -12.19 9.04
CA ILE A 480 8.53 -12.66 9.57
C ILE A 480 7.87 -13.76 8.74
N LYS A 481 8.39 -14.05 7.54
CA LYS A 481 7.91 -15.14 6.65
C LYS A 481 8.87 -16.33 6.60
N SER A 482 9.76 -16.45 7.57
CA SER A 482 10.79 -17.49 7.61
C SER A 482 10.90 -18.17 8.98
N ALA A 483 11.70 -19.21 9.07
CA ALA A 483 12.00 -19.89 10.33
C ALA A 483 12.65 -18.97 11.40
N ASP A 484 13.17 -17.81 11.01
CA ASP A 484 13.74 -16.81 11.91
C ASP A 484 12.70 -15.88 12.53
N THR A 485 11.40 -16.12 12.30
CA THR A 485 10.28 -15.35 12.90
C THR A 485 10.39 -15.34 14.43
N PRO A 486 10.44 -14.15 15.09
CA PRO A 486 10.53 -14.08 16.55
C PRO A 486 9.24 -14.50 17.22
N GLN A 487 9.24 -14.60 18.57
CA GLN A 487 8.08 -14.99 19.36
C GLN A 487 6.86 -14.10 19.09
N ILE A 488 7.06 -12.78 19.01
CA ILE A 488 6.01 -11.80 18.68
C ILE A 488 6.55 -10.89 17.59
N TRP A 489 5.73 -10.65 16.58
CA TRP A 489 6.06 -9.75 15.48
C TRP A 489 4.86 -8.87 15.12
N ARG A 490 5.15 -7.68 14.62
CA ARG A 490 4.16 -6.66 14.27
C ARG A 490 3.81 -6.73 12.78
N LEU A 491 2.52 -6.63 12.43
CA LEU A 491 2.12 -6.28 11.06
C LEU A 491 0.85 -5.42 11.07
N GLY A 492 0.50 -4.88 9.93
CA GLY A 492 -0.80 -4.34 9.62
C GLY A 492 -1.29 -5.02 8.34
N TRP A 493 -2.56 -5.30 8.26
CA TRP A 493 -3.20 -5.77 7.05
C TRP A 493 -4.21 -4.75 6.58
N CYS A 494 -4.07 -4.31 5.33
CA CYS A 494 -5.05 -3.48 4.65
C CYS A 494 -5.77 -4.33 3.60
N LEU A 495 -7.00 -4.01 3.29
CA LEU A 495 -7.76 -4.82 2.35
C LEU A 495 -7.16 -4.78 0.94
N ASP A 496 -7.10 -5.95 0.29
CA ASP A 496 -6.89 -6.09 -1.15
C ASP A 496 -8.23 -6.05 -1.88
N TYR A 497 -9.27 -6.60 -1.24
CA TYR A 497 -10.67 -6.51 -1.65
C TYR A 497 -11.61 -6.51 -0.43
N ALA A 498 -12.78 -5.89 -0.56
CA ALA A 498 -13.66 -5.55 0.55
C ALA A 498 -14.51 -6.73 1.05
N ASP A 499 -13.86 -7.76 1.58
CA ASP A 499 -14.49 -8.95 2.12
C ASP A 499 -13.71 -9.47 3.34
N ALA A 500 -14.42 -10.08 4.32
CA ALA A 500 -13.77 -10.72 5.47
C ALA A 500 -12.82 -11.85 5.05
N ASN A 501 -13.10 -12.51 3.92
CA ASN A 501 -12.22 -13.53 3.34
C ASN A 501 -10.79 -13.04 3.14
N ASN A 502 -10.61 -11.79 2.70
CA ASN A 502 -9.29 -11.18 2.49
C ASN A 502 -8.48 -11.08 3.80
N PHE A 503 -9.13 -10.91 4.93
CA PHE A 503 -8.45 -10.86 6.23
C PHE A 503 -8.21 -12.27 6.78
N ILE A 504 -9.26 -13.07 6.92
CA ILE A 504 -9.16 -14.32 7.67
C ILE A 504 -8.52 -15.42 6.82
N PHE A 505 -9.02 -15.63 5.59
CA PHE A 505 -8.51 -16.69 4.73
C PHE A 505 -7.19 -16.33 4.07
N GLU A 506 -7.15 -15.23 3.32
CA GLU A 506 -5.96 -14.82 2.55
C GLU A 506 -4.71 -14.58 3.42
N VAL A 507 -4.90 -14.18 4.67
CA VAL A 507 -3.76 -13.88 5.56
C VAL A 507 -3.40 -15.06 6.45
N MET A 508 -4.38 -15.78 6.98
CA MET A 508 -4.18 -16.72 8.09
C MET A 508 -4.31 -18.20 7.68
N ALA A 509 -4.85 -18.49 6.48
CA ALA A 509 -4.80 -19.86 5.96
C ALA A 509 -3.34 -20.28 5.70
N LEU A 510 -3.09 -21.58 5.73
CA LEU A 510 -1.78 -22.13 5.39
C LEU A 510 -1.44 -21.80 3.92
N GLY A 511 -0.26 -21.29 3.70
CA GLY A 511 0.16 -20.69 2.43
C GLY A 511 -0.21 -19.22 2.28
N GLY A 512 -0.99 -18.63 3.21
CA GLY A 512 -1.36 -17.22 3.21
C GLY A 512 -0.25 -16.29 3.73
N SER A 513 -0.50 -14.99 3.66
CA SER A 513 0.52 -13.95 3.91
C SER A 513 1.23 -14.05 5.26
N SER A 514 0.52 -14.39 6.34
CA SER A 514 1.06 -14.49 7.70
C SER A 514 1.22 -15.93 8.19
N ASN A 515 1.02 -16.90 7.31
CA ASN A 515 1.14 -18.33 7.61
C ASN A 515 1.72 -19.08 6.39
N PRO A 516 2.91 -18.70 5.90
CA PRO A 516 3.48 -19.24 4.65
C PRO A 516 3.79 -20.74 4.76
N ASP A 517 3.56 -21.45 3.67
CA ASP A 517 3.97 -22.84 3.42
C ASP A 517 4.77 -22.84 2.12
N ASN A 518 6.07 -22.56 2.23
CA ASN A 518 6.93 -22.27 1.08
C ASN A 518 7.33 -23.55 0.32
N ASP A 519 7.42 -24.69 1.02
CA ASP A 519 7.80 -25.98 0.44
C ASP A 519 6.59 -26.91 0.20
N LYS A 520 5.38 -26.43 0.54
CA LYS A 520 4.08 -27.11 0.32
C LYS A 520 3.98 -28.48 0.98
N ASP A 521 4.61 -28.64 2.13
CA ASP A 521 4.55 -29.88 2.91
C ASP A 521 3.33 -29.95 3.87
N GLY A 522 2.52 -28.88 3.93
CA GLY A 522 1.35 -28.76 4.78
C GLY A 522 1.67 -28.24 6.19
N LEU A 523 2.89 -27.77 6.40
CA LEU A 523 3.35 -27.13 7.63
C LEU A 523 3.69 -25.66 7.36
N SER A 524 3.61 -24.82 8.37
CA SER A 524 3.95 -23.42 8.21
C SER A 524 5.45 -23.18 8.41
N ASP A 525 6.06 -22.42 7.49
CA ASP A 525 7.48 -22.06 7.48
C ASP A 525 7.80 -20.75 8.19
N GLY A 526 6.78 -20.01 8.62
CA GLY A 526 6.95 -18.69 9.21
C GLY A 526 5.66 -18.09 9.77
N GLY A 527 5.71 -16.82 10.18
CA GLY A 527 4.54 -16.10 10.63
C GLY A 527 3.93 -16.66 11.90
N ILE A 528 2.69 -17.16 11.81
CA ILE A 528 1.97 -17.70 12.98
C ILE A 528 2.25 -19.19 13.25
N PHE A 529 2.89 -19.91 12.35
CA PHE A 529 3.22 -21.34 12.48
C PHE A 529 2.02 -22.19 12.89
N TRP A 530 0.93 -22.11 12.10
CA TRP A 530 -0.29 -22.88 12.35
C TRP A 530 -0.64 -23.72 11.11
N GLY A 531 -0.30 -24.99 11.13
CA GLY A 531 -0.42 -25.91 10.01
C GLY A 531 -1.26 -27.15 10.30
N THR A 532 -1.25 -28.11 9.38
CA THR A 532 -2.06 -29.34 9.42
C THR A 532 -1.69 -30.31 10.54
N ASP A 533 -0.57 -30.11 11.20
CA ASP A 533 -0.14 -30.84 12.40
C ASP A 533 -0.96 -30.45 13.66
N ASP A 534 -1.66 -29.31 13.63
CA ASP A 534 -2.58 -28.91 14.68
C ASP A 534 -4.01 -29.38 14.36
N PRO A 535 -4.65 -30.21 15.21
CA PRO A 535 -6.02 -30.70 14.96
C PRO A 535 -7.07 -29.58 14.82
N MET A 536 -6.84 -28.39 15.38
CA MET A 536 -7.75 -27.25 15.29
C MET A 536 -7.65 -26.57 13.91
N TYR A 537 -6.49 -26.65 13.25
CA TYR A 537 -6.26 -25.95 11.98
C TYR A 537 -7.27 -26.39 10.90
N GLN A 538 -7.48 -27.69 10.73
CA GLN A 538 -8.43 -28.19 9.73
C GLN A 538 -9.86 -27.66 9.95
N ALA A 539 -10.30 -27.60 11.21
CA ALA A 539 -11.64 -27.08 11.52
C ALA A 539 -11.74 -25.56 11.24
N PHE A 540 -10.65 -24.82 11.43
CA PHE A 540 -10.54 -23.41 11.08
C PHE A 540 -10.60 -23.20 9.56
N GLU A 541 -9.81 -23.94 8.80
CA GLU A 541 -9.76 -23.86 7.34
C GLU A 541 -11.11 -24.27 6.71
N ASP A 542 -11.70 -25.39 7.14
CA ASP A 542 -13.01 -25.86 6.65
C ASP A 542 -14.09 -24.79 6.84
N LYS A 543 -14.06 -24.07 7.98
CA LYS A 543 -15.02 -23.00 8.28
C LYS A 543 -14.84 -21.78 7.38
N MET A 544 -13.61 -21.38 7.07
CA MET A 544 -13.34 -20.29 6.13
C MET A 544 -13.76 -20.66 4.70
N ILE A 545 -13.52 -21.90 4.27
CA ILE A 545 -13.94 -22.40 2.96
C ILE A 545 -15.49 -22.46 2.87
N GLU A 546 -16.17 -22.88 3.94
CA GLU A 546 -17.63 -22.87 4.02
C GLU A 546 -18.17 -21.43 3.90
N ALA A 547 -17.60 -20.48 4.66
CA ALA A 547 -17.98 -19.06 4.62
C ALA A 547 -17.76 -18.42 3.24
N ALA A 548 -16.68 -18.78 2.54
CA ALA A 548 -16.40 -18.28 1.20
C ALA A 548 -17.46 -18.67 0.16
N ARG A 549 -18.14 -19.82 0.39
CA ARG A 549 -19.18 -20.38 -0.51
C ARG A 549 -20.60 -20.04 -0.08
N GLU A 550 -20.79 -19.56 1.15
CA GLU A 550 -22.11 -19.26 1.69
C GLU A 550 -22.69 -17.99 1.05
N LEU A 551 -23.94 -18.07 0.59
CA LEU A 551 -24.65 -16.98 -0.09
C LEU A 551 -25.59 -16.21 0.84
N ASP A 552 -26.03 -16.80 1.95
CA ASP A 552 -26.82 -16.09 2.96
C ASP A 552 -25.89 -15.22 3.81
N PRO A 553 -26.07 -13.90 3.80
CA PRO A 553 -25.14 -12.98 4.46
C PRO A 553 -25.02 -13.20 5.96
N ASP A 554 -26.15 -13.52 6.64
CA ASP A 554 -26.16 -13.69 8.10
C ASP A 554 -25.42 -14.99 8.49
N THR A 555 -25.67 -16.08 7.77
CA THR A 555 -24.98 -17.35 7.95
C THR A 555 -23.49 -17.21 7.65
N ARG A 556 -23.13 -16.49 6.59
CA ARG A 556 -21.75 -16.21 6.21
C ARG A 556 -21.00 -15.44 7.30
N THR A 557 -21.62 -14.38 7.83
CA THR A 557 -21.04 -13.60 8.92
C THR A 557 -20.85 -14.44 10.19
N ALA A 558 -21.80 -15.33 10.50
CA ALA A 558 -21.67 -16.24 11.64
C ALA A 558 -20.48 -17.21 11.49
N LEU A 559 -20.27 -17.76 10.29
CA LEU A 559 -19.12 -18.65 10.01
C LEU A 559 -17.79 -17.91 10.18
N TYR A 560 -17.68 -16.67 9.67
CA TYR A 560 -16.48 -15.86 9.88
C TYR A 560 -16.29 -15.46 11.35
N ALA A 561 -17.36 -15.15 12.09
CA ALA A 561 -17.26 -14.87 13.52
C ALA A 561 -16.72 -16.09 14.31
N GLU A 562 -17.15 -17.32 13.96
CA GLU A 562 -16.60 -18.52 14.56
C GLU A 562 -15.11 -18.73 14.20
N ALA A 563 -14.72 -18.47 12.94
CA ALA A 563 -13.31 -18.52 12.54
C ALA A 563 -12.45 -17.46 13.26
N GLU A 564 -12.97 -16.25 13.45
CA GLU A 564 -12.32 -15.20 14.25
C GLU A 564 -12.10 -15.64 15.70
N GLU A 565 -13.10 -16.25 16.35
CA GLU A 565 -12.95 -16.75 17.71
C GLU A 565 -11.86 -17.83 17.81
N MET A 566 -11.81 -18.75 16.83
CA MET A 566 -10.74 -19.73 16.74
C MET A 566 -9.36 -19.08 16.61
N LEU A 567 -9.23 -18.07 15.75
CA LEU A 567 -7.97 -17.37 15.47
C LEU A 567 -7.45 -16.57 16.68
N VAL A 568 -8.31 -15.71 17.26
CA VAL A 568 -7.85 -14.70 18.24
C VAL A 568 -7.99 -15.16 19.69
N TRP A 569 -8.80 -16.19 19.96
CA TRP A 569 -9.05 -16.68 21.31
C TRP A 569 -8.70 -18.16 21.50
N GLU A 570 -9.26 -19.09 20.72
CA GLU A 570 -9.02 -20.51 20.94
C GLU A 570 -7.56 -20.88 20.70
N LYS A 571 -7.04 -20.62 19.50
CA LYS A 571 -5.60 -20.71 19.18
C LYS A 571 -4.82 -19.52 19.72
N ALA A 572 -5.43 -18.33 19.76
CA ALA A 572 -4.76 -17.06 20.08
C ALA A 572 -3.47 -16.87 19.25
N ALA A 573 -3.56 -17.08 17.94
CA ALA A 573 -2.40 -17.00 17.04
C ALA A 573 -1.93 -15.56 16.79
N MET A 574 -2.76 -14.58 17.13
CA MET A 574 -2.46 -13.15 16.98
C MET A 574 -3.14 -12.29 18.06
N ILE A 575 -2.68 -11.06 18.19
CA ILE A 575 -3.27 -10.01 19.02
C ILE A 575 -3.75 -8.89 18.11
N PRO A 576 -5.06 -8.75 17.83
CA PRO A 576 -5.59 -7.55 17.19
C PRO A 576 -5.46 -6.37 18.16
N ILE A 577 -4.99 -5.22 17.67
CA ILE A 577 -4.73 -4.03 18.49
C ILE A 577 -5.78 -2.96 18.24
N TYR A 578 -5.86 -2.47 16.99
CA TYR A 578 -6.88 -1.50 16.57
C TYR A 578 -7.18 -1.60 15.08
N TRP A 579 -8.38 -1.21 14.70
CA TRP A 579 -8.72 -0.90 13.32
C TRP A 579 -8.28 0.53 13.00
N TYR A 580 -7.56 0.66 11.90
CA TYR A 580 -6.89 1.90 11.54
C TYR A 580 -7.83 3.06 11.23
N THR A 581 -7.31 4.24 11.44
CA THR A 581 -7.66 5.48 10.76
C THR A 581 -6.41 6.04 10.10
N ARG A 582 -6.55 6.73 9.00
CA ARG A 582 -5.46 7.46 8.37
C ARG A 582 -5.39 8.86 8.98
N THR A 583 -4.28 9.17 9.62
CA THR A 583 -4.04 10.45 10.30
C THR A 583 -2.92 11.18 9.59
N THR A 584 -3.26 12.20 8.78
CA THR A 584 -2.33 12.91 7.91
C THR A 584 -2.46 14.43 8.05
N MET A 585 -1.35 15.13 7.84
CA MET A 585 -1.32 16.56 7.60
C MET A 585 -1.41 16.80 6.10
N THR A 586 -2.28 17.70 5.66
CA THR A 586 -2.48 18.02 4.24
C THR A 586 -2.54 19.53 4.08
N LYS A 587 -1.72 20.10 3.18
CA LYS A 587 -1.75 21.53 2.88
C LYS A 587 -3.08 21.96 2.30
N PRO A 588 -3.63 23.14 2.66
CA PRO A 588 -4.98 23.58 2.25
C PRO A 588 -5.17 23.72 0.73
N TYR A 589 -4.09 23.87 -0.03
CA TYR A 589 -4.12 23.96 -1.49
C TYR A 589 -4.16 22.58 -2.18
N VAL A 590 -4.03 21.48 -1.43
CA VAL A 590 -4.17 20.11 -1.96
C VAL A 590 -5.59 19.65 -1.80
N THR A 591 -6.28 19.42 -2.91
CA THR A 591 -7.56 18.71 -2.94
C THR A 591 -7.29 17.23 -3.11
N ARG A 592 -7.75 16.40 -2.17
CA ARG A 592 -7.53 14.95 -2.21
C ARG A 592 -8.79 14.16 -1.88
N THR A 593 -8.83 12.93 -2.36
CA THR A 593 -9.77 11.90 -1.94
C THR A 593 -9.14 11.04 -0.82
N PHE A 594 -9.91 10.14 -0.25
CA PHE A 594 -9.47 9.21 0.79
C PHE A 594 -9.98 7.83 0.46
N SER A 595 -9.07 6.96 0.08
CA SER A 595 -9.37 5.56 -0.13
C SER A 595 -9.54 4.84 1.21
N SER A 596 -10.57 4.04 1.34
CA SER A 596 -10.75 3.13 2.47
C SER A 596 -9.82 1.92 2.40
N GLY A 597 -9.22 1.64 1.23
CA GLY A 597 -8.37 0.47 0.98
C GLY A 597 -6.89 0.64 1.32
N GLY A 598 -6.48 1.72 1.95
CA GLY A 598 -5.08 1.89 2.36
C GLY A 598 -4.16 2.51 1.32
N HIS A 599 -4.59 2.66 0.07
CA HIS A 599 -3.80 3.27 -1.02
C HIS A 599 -4.36 4.64 -1.40
N GLU A 600 -3.48 5.55 -1.81
CA GLU A 600 -3.88 6.84 -2.36
C GLU A 600 -4.14 6.71 -3.87
N HIS A 601 -5.04 7.52 -4.40
CA HIS A 601 -5.37 7.59 -5.83
C HIS A 601 -5.02 8.98 -6.33
N PHE A 602 -3.74 9.20 -6.62
CA PHE A 602 -3.19 10.51 -6.96
C PHE A 602 -3.78 11.09 -8.25
N GLU A 603 -4.30 10.25 -9.15
CA GLU A 603 -5.01 10.67 -10.35
C GLU A 603 -6.32 11.41 -10.05
N MET A 604 -6.87 11.21 -8.84
CA MET A 604 -8.08 11.89 -8.35
C MET A 604 -7.78 13.24 -7.67
N TRP A 605 -6.49 13.54 -7.41
CA TRP A 605 -6.08 14.70 -6.63
C TRP A 605 -5.82 15.93 -7.49
N ASP A 606 -5.86 17.12 -6.85
CA ASP A 606 -5.53 18.39 -7.50
C ASP A 606 -4.76 19.34 -6.58
N ILE A 607 -4.05 20.29 -7.17
CA ILE A 607 -3.29 21.35 -6.48
C ILE A 607 -3.77 22.71 -6.97
N ASP A 608 -4.28 23.54 -6.05
CA ASP A 608 -4.57 24.94 -6.32
C ASP A 608 -3.26 25.76 -6.29
N MET A 609 -2.72 26.05 -7.47
CA MET A 609 -1.48 26.81 -7.63
C MET A 609 -1.58 28.26 -7.15
N SER A 610 -2.79 28.79 -6.91
CA SER A 610 -2.94 30.13 -6.34
C SER A 610 -2.70 30.15 -4.82
N GLY A 611 -2.83 28.99 -4.16
CA GLY A 611 -2.60 28.79 -2.74
C GLY A 611 -1.21 28.25 -2.40
N LYS A 612 -0.50 27.68 -3.38
CA LYS A 612 0.87 27.12 -3.24
C LYS A 612 1.98 28.19 -3.47
#